data_084f6aab643e2aa694822aace8aa15d1
#
_entry.id   084f6aab643e2aa694822aace8aa15d1
#
_cell.length_a   1.000
_cell.length_b   1.000
_cell.length_c   1.000
_cell.angle_alpha   90.00
_cell.angle_beta   90.00
_cell.angle_gamma   90.00
#
_symmetry.space_group_name_H-M   'P 1'
#
loop_
_entity.id
_entity.type
_entity.pdbx_description
1 polymer ?
#
loop_
_entity_poly.entity_id
_entity_poly.type
_entity_poly.pdbx_seq_one_letter_code
_entity_poly.pdbx_strand_id
1 'polypeptide(L)'
;MEEEAQEQEPKPMKRGFYDFSCSPYSYDFCQFLMAAKANDCTEIVLVPGKRMVVGADGVIQEFQKCTPGEQEYRLNALIRGLCPEAIVCETRTEAMTLWHEGCYPPHYTVERPVAAHNMGVILKQLKILPFMPTEEYVKAVEADGWTGEKMVVLTMRHSNIKTGRNSNIEEWVKAADWMRSVGLEPVFVPDTDFPDMAFGDHKSCKKAALDVQYRLALYEKAYLNAGVNNGPMALNVFSRRPVLYFRPITHGYHETTEAHWRANGIPMRSQFPWFSIVQRIIWDGTDDCDNIKAQTETWLKAREQGVDDWPLAVAPSYPIYGVVEKDGRGHQMGLAKKAAAEHGWRHMVRKPLGGDLMSIVCYGPSLQKTWRHIKHPIMTVSGAHDFLIARGIVPDYHTDCDPREHKAKMLHPSHKVKYRMATCCHHLFWEKLAKHDVEMWHLHNDIHTEEWVRENDPGANMLGGGSTAGMRAFEVASMLGYKRFEIHGMDSSYESAEVRHAGPHLGKLQNVVEVNVDGYWFKSSPQMVEAAKEVISFLQNYDCEIKFHGTGLTQAMVQHFLRRFCVIPIPEQVNERERAIA
;
A
#
# COMPACT_ATOMS: atom_id res chain seq x y z
N MET A 1 23.93 46.63 13.26
CA MET A 1 22.52 46.23 13.29
C MET A 1 22.54 44.71 13.51
N GLU A 2 22.31 44.34 14.74
CA GLU A 2 22.20 42.95 15.14
C GLU A 2 20.82 42.47 14.71
N GLU A 3 20.75 41.53 13.79
CA GLU A 3 19.53 40.78 13.51
C GLU A 3 19.23 39.86 14.69
N GLU A 4 18.21 40.22 15.45
CA GLU A 4 17.64 39.34 16.46
C GLU A 4 17.11 38.09 15.74
N ALA A 5 17.77 36.97 15.94
CA ALA A 5 17.25 35.66 15.59
C ALA A 5 15.96 35.44 16.42
N GLN A 6 14.81 35.52 15.77
CA GLN A 6 13.54 35.09 16.36
C GLN A 6 13.66 33.60 16.70
N GLU A 7 13.83 33.28 17.98
CA GLU A 7 13.63 31.93 18.49
C GLU A 7 12.22 31.49 18.10
N GLN A 8 12.12 30.52 17.18
CA GLN A 8 10.84 29.89 16.86
C GLN A 8 10.36 29.18 18.14
N GLU A 9 9.22 29.60 18.65
CA GLU A 9 8.57 28.87 19.74
C GLU A 9 8.48 27.38 19.39
N PRO A 10 8.85 26.46 20.30
CA PRO A 10 8.78 25.04 20.04
C PRO A 10 7.33 24.67 19.68
N LYS A 11 7.14 23.99 18.55
CA LYS A 11 5.81 23.53 18.14
C LYS A 11 5.19 22.74 19.30
N PRO A 12 3.94 23.02 19.68
CA PRO A 12 3.30 22.31 20.78
C PRO A 12 3.30 20.80 20.50
N MET A 13 3.70 20.06 21.53
CA MET A 13 3.81 18.60 21.49
C MET A 13 2.44 17.99 21.18
N LYS A 14 2.31 17.25 20.09
CA LYS A 14 1.02 16.69 19.66
C LYS A 14 0.76 15.36 20.34
N ARG A 15 -0.40 15.24 20.99
CA ARG A 15 -0.80 14.07 21.77
C ARG A 15 -1.94 13.29 21.14
N GLY A 16 -1.85 11.95 21.22
CA GLY A 16 -2.94 11.05 20.91
C GLY A 16 -3.63 10.55 22.19
N PHE A 17 -4.96 10.69 22.27
CA PHE A 17 -5.74 10.26 23.43
C PHE A 17 -6.51 8.98 23.12
N TYR A 18 -6.17 7.89 23.77
CA TYR A 18 -6.91 6.64 23.71
C TYR A 18 -7.81 6.53 24.94
N ASP A 19 -9.09 6.83 24.77
CA ASP A 19 -10.06 6.97 25.85
C ASP A 19 -10.89 5.68 26.00
N PHE A 20 -10.73 4.99 27.11
CA PHE A 20 -11.43 3.74 27.40
C PHE A 20 -12.94 3.89 27.60
N SER A 21 -13.47 5.11 27.69
CA SER A 21 -14.92 5.33 27.67
C SER A 21 -15.53 5.11 26.28
N CYS A 22 -14.75 5.22 25.22
CA CYS A 22 -15.22 5.01 23.84
C CYS A 22 -14.38 4.00 23.04
N SER A 23 -13.23 3.58 23.57
CA SER A 23 -12.28 2.67 22.92
C SER A 23 -12.10 1.37 23.72
N PRO A 24 -11.98 0.19 23.07
CA PRO A 24 -11.88 -1.07 23.77
C PRO A 24 -10.44 -1.41 24.20
N TYR A 25 -10.29 -2.26 25.22
CA TYR A 25 -9.04 -2.93 25.55
C TYR A 25 -8.77 -4.07 24.57
N SER A 26 -8.33 -3.74 23.35
CA SER A 26 -8.16 -4.73 22.27
C SER A 26 -7.12 -4.27 21.24
N TYR A 27 -6.88 -5.09 20.24
CA TYR A 27 -6.02 -4.79 19.09
C TYR A 27 -6.51 -3.60 18.22
N ASP A 28 -7.68 -3.03 18.50
CA ASP A 28 -8.10 -1.75 17.89
C ASP A 28 -7.12 -0.62 18.25
N PHE A 29 -6.38 -0.78 19.35
CA PHE A 29 -5.28 0.11 19.72
C PHE A 29 -4.18 0.17 18.65
N CYS A 30 -3.94 -0.90 17.90
CA CYS A 30 -2.97 -0.88 16.78
C CYS A 30 -3.34 0.14 15.72
N GLN A 31 -4.63 0.20 15.36
CA GLN A 31 -5.11 1.18 14.37
C GLN A 31 -5.04 2.60 14.93
N PHE A 32 -5.42 2.79 16.21
CA PHE A 32 -5.30 4.08 16.85
C PHE A 32 -3.85 4.55 16.90
N LEU A 33 -2.93 3.71 17.36
CA LEU A 33 -1.52 4.05 17.48
C LEU A 33 -0.91 4.41 16.12
N MET A 34 -1.27 3.67 15.08
CA MET A 34 -0.86 3.96 13.71
C MET A 34 -1.41 5.30 13.22
N ALA A 35 -2.70 5.57 13.44
CA ALA A 35 -3.34 6.83 13.06
C ALA A 35 -2.78 8.03 13.85
N ALA A 36 -2.53 7.87 15.15
CA ALA A 36 -1.92 8.89 15.98
C ALA A 36 -0.50 9.24 15.49
N LYS A 37 0.33 8.22 15.24
CA LYS A 37 1.68 8.39 14.67
C LYS A 37 1.64 9.01 13.27
N ALA A 38 0.68 8.63 12.43
CA ALA A 38 0.48 9.24 11.12
C ALA A 38 0.11 10.74 11.22
N ASN A 39 -0.54 11.15 12.30
CA ASN A 39 -0.84 12.56 12.62
C ASN A 39 0.28 13.28 13.38
N ASP A 40 1.48 12.71 13.43
CA ASP A 40 2.64 13.28 14.12
C ASP A 40 2.45 13.43 15.65
N CYS A 41 1.62 12.59 16.26
CA CYS A 41 1.55 12.52 17.72
C CYS A 41 2.85 11.93 18.26
N THR A 42 3.48 12.65 19.17
CA THR A 42 4.73 12.26 19.82
C THR A 42 4.51 11.57 21.16
N GLU A 43 3.34 11.77 21.76
CA GLU A 43 2.93 11.14 23.02
C GLU A 43 1.55 10.52 22.89
N ILE A 44 1.37 9.40 23.57
CA ILE A 44 0.08 8.72 23.70
C ILE A 44 -0.39 8.79 25.14
N VAL A 45 -1.62 9.24 25.33
CA VAL A 45 -2.27 9.36 26.65
C VAL A 45 -3.39 8.33 26.73
N LEU A 46 -3.32 7.46 27.73
CA LEU A 46 -4.35 6.46 28.04
C LEU A 46 -5.29 7.02 29.10
N VAL A 47 -6.55 7.25 28.70
CA VAL A 47 -7.53 7.93 29.57
C VAL A 47 -8.49 6.91 30.18
N PRO A 48 -8.58 6.82 31.52
CA PRO A 48 -9.49 5.89 32.17
C PRO A 48 -10.94 6.24 31.87
N GLY A 49 -11.79 5.22 31.70
CA GLY A 49 -13.21 5.43 31.45
C GLY A 49 -13.99 4.14 31.36
N LYS A 50 -15.28 4.24 31.59
CA LYS A 50 -16.22 3.14 31.43
C LYS A 50 -17.04 3.36 30.17
N ARG A 51 -17.09 2.37 29.31
CA ARG A 51 -17.91 2.44 28.12
C ARG A 51 -19.37 2.22 28.48
N MET A 52 -20.18 3.23 28.20
CA MET A 52 -21.62 3.17 28.42
C MET A 52 -22.33 2.87 27.10
N VAL A 53 -23.36 2.03 27.13
CA VAL A 53 -24.20 1.71 25.98
C VAL A 53 -25.67 1.79 26.40
N VAL A 54 -26.54 2.11 25.45
CA VAL A 54 -27.98 2.03 25.65
C VAL A 54 -28.41 0.60 25.35
N GLY A 55 -28.94 -0.08 26.35
CA GLY A 55 -29.51 -1.43 26.19
C GLY A 55 -30.76 -1.44 25.30
N ALA A 56 -31.22 -2.61 24.92
CA ALA A 56 -32.42 -2.79 24.12
C ALA A 56 -33.70 -2.28 24.84
N ASP A 57 -33.65 -2.17 26.14
CA ASP A 57 -34.69 -1.62 27.05
C ASP A 57 -34.60 -0.10 27.21
N GLY A 58 -33.66 0.56 26.53
CA GLY A 58 -33.40 1.99 26.63
C GLY A 58 -32.62 2.42 27.88
N VAL A 59 -32.20 1.46 28.72
CA VAL A 59 -31.44 1.75 29.95
C VAL A 59 -29.95 1.92 29.59
N ILE A 60 -29.34 2.99 30.12
CA ILE A 60 -27.89 3.20 29.99
C ILE A 60 -27.17 2.26 30.97
N GLN A 61 -26.36 1.40 30.46
CA GLN A 61 -25.59 0.42 31.25
C GLN A 61 -24.12 0.39 30.86
N GLU A 62 -23.26 -0.02 31.79
CA GLU A 62 -21.85 -0.23 31.49
C GLU A 62 -21.67 -1.41 30.55
N PHE A 63 -21.02 -1.17 29.41
CA PHE A 63 -20.67 -2.23 28.49
C PHE A 63 -19.35 -2.89 28.93
N GLN A 64 -19.45 -3.97 29.69
CA GLN A 64 -18.32 -4.78 30.09
C GLN A 64 -18.11 -5.92 29.08
N LYS A 65 -17.14 -5.74 28.20
CA LYS A 65 -16.72 -6.80 27.26
C LYS A 65 -15.71 -7.77 27.90
N CYS A 66 -15.06 -7.38 28.97
CA CYS A 66 -14.08 -8.14 29.71
C CYS A 66 -14.12 -7.77 31.20
N THR A 67 -13.73 -8.71 32.04
CA THR A 67 -13.63 -8.51 33.51
C THR A 67 -12.56 -7.48 33.85
N PRO A 68 -12.58 -6.86 35.04
CA PRO A 68 -11.51 -5.95 35.47
C PRO A 68 -10.10 -6.54 35.38
N GLY A 69 -9.93 -7.82 35.75
CA GLY A 69 -8.64 -8.50 35.64
C GLY A 69 -8.19 -8.70 34.19
N GLU A 70 -9.13 -8.98 33.27
CA GLU A 70 -8.82 -9.02 31.83
C GLU A 70 -8.50 -7.63 31.27
N GLN A 71 -9.15 -6.58 31.78
CA GLN A 71 -8.81 -5.20 31.38
C GLN A 71 -7.40 -4.84 31.80
N GLU A 72 -7.03 -5.12 33.04
CA GLU A 72 -5.68 -4.91 33.56
C GLU A 72 -4.63 -5.72 32.78
N TYR A 73 -4.90 -6.99 32.54
CA TYR A 73 -4.04 -7.85 31.73
C TYR A 73 -3.85 -7.25 30.32
N ARG A 74 -4.94 -6.88 29.63
CA ARG A 74 -4.88 -6.34 28.29
C ARG A 74 -4.19 -4.95 28.24
N LEU A 75 -4.40 -4.14 29.26
CA LEU A 75 -3.70 -2.87 29.40
C LEU A 75 -2.17 -3.09 29.45
N ASN A 76 -1.73 -4.01 30.27
CA ASN A 76 -0.29 -4.26 30.49
C ASN A 76 0.34 -5.10 29.36
N ALA A 77 -0.26 -6.23 29.00
CA ALA A 77 0.32 -7.18 28.05
C ALA A 77 0.15 -6.77 26.59
N LEU A 78 -0.87 -5.99 26.26
CA LEU A 78 -1.14 -5.58 24.89
C LEU A 78 -0.84 -4.09 24.66
N ILE A 79 -1.56 -3.20 25.36
CA ILE A 79 -1.52 -1.76 25.06
C ILE A 79 -0.17 -1.15 25.44
N ARG A 80 0.27 -1.36 26.68
CA ARG A 80 1.59 -0.92 27.12
C ARG A 80 2.72 -1.73 26.48
N GLY A 81 2.47 -2.98 26.13
CA GLY A 81 3.41 -3.77 25.34
C GLY A 81 3.69 -3.15 23.97
N LEU A 82 2.70 -2.53 23.32
CA LEU A 82 2.87 -1.86 22.02
C LEU A 82 3.37 -0.40 22.15
N CYS A 83 3.13 0.25 23.27
CA CYS A 83 3.51 1.63 23.54
C CYS A 83 3.90 1.77 25.02
N PRO A 84 5.11 1.28 25.39
CA PRO A 84 5.57 1.32 26.78
C PRO A 84 5.65 2.74 27.36
N GLU A 85 5.93 3.70 26.48
CA GLU A 85 6.06 5.12 26.79
C GLU A 85 4.70 5.83 26.96
N ALA A 86 3.57 5.13 26.78
CA ALA A 86 2.26 5.75 26.92
C ALA A 86 2.03 6.27 28.35
N ILE A 87 1.53 7.49 28.46
CA ILE A 87 1.15 8.12 29.72
C ILE A 87 -0.17 7.48 30.18
N VAL A 88 -0.14 6.76 31.27
CA VAL A 88 -1.32 6.13 31.87
C VAL A 88 -1.87 7.09 32.94
N CYS A 89 -3.00 7.72 32.66
CA CYS A 89 -3.66 8.58 33.66
C CYS A 89 -4.48 7.72 34.62
N GLU A 90 -4.38 8.02 35.92
CA GLU A 90 -5.22 7.38 36.94
C GLU A 90 -6.64 7.95 36.95
N THR A 91 -6.78 9.21 36.59
CA THR A 91 -8.05 9.93 36.57
C THR A 91 -8.24 10.72 35.27
N ARG A 92 -9.50 11.00 34.92
CA ARG A 92 -9.82 11.88 33.79
C ARG A 92 -9.37 13.33 34.05
N THR A 93 -9.35 13.76 35.30
CA THR A 93 -8.86 15.09 35.71
C THR A 93 -7.37 15.24 35.37
N GLU A 94 -6.57 14.21 35.63
CA GLU A 94 -5.18 14.19 35.22
C GLU A 94 -5.03 14.27 33.70
N ALA A 95 -5.78 13.45 32.95
CA ALA A 95 -5.76 13.50 31.49
C ALA A 95 -6.15 14.87 30.92
N MET A 96 -7.07 15.59 31.62
CA MET A 96 -7.47 16.94 31.23
C MET A 96 -6.33 17.95 31.31
N THR A 97 -5.39 17.77 32.24
CA THR A 97 -4.19 18.65 32.33
C THR A 97 -3.23 18.49 31.16
N LEU A 98 -3.28 17.33 30.50
CA LEU A 98 -2.46 17.02 29.32
C LEU A 98 -3.12 17.39 28.00
N TRP A 99 -4.42 17.67 28.03
CA TRP A 99 -5.17 18.00 26.84
C TRP A 99 -4.89 19.43 26.36
N HIS A 100 -4.83 19.59 25.04
CA HIS A 100 -4.76 20.90 24.36
C HIS A 100 -5.42 20.81 22.98
N GLU A 101 -5.72 21.96 22.40
CA GLU A 101 -6.27 22.00 21.04
C GLU A 101 -5.30 21.39 20.03
N GLY A 102 -5.82 20.59 19.11
CA GLY A 102 -5.01 19.89 18.11
C GLY A 102 -4.57 18.47 18.48
N CYS A 103 -5.02 17.94 19.63
CA CYS A 103 -4.86 16.52 19.97
C CYS A 103 -5.54 15.59 18.94
N TYR A 104 -5.14 14.33 18.93
CA TYR A 104 -5.79 13.29 18.16
C TYR A 104 -6.64 12.39 19.09
N PRO A 105 -7.87 11.99 18.74
CA PRO A 105 -8.60 12.28 17.49
C PRO A 105 -9.00 13.76 17.36
N PRO A 106 -9.29 14.24 16.14
CA PRO A 106 -9.83 15.57 15.95
C PRO A 106 -11.13 15.75 16.76
N HIS A 107 -11.29 16.94 17.35
CA HIS A 107 -12.44 17.29 18.20
C HIS A 107 -12.55 16.49 19.52
N TYR A 108 -11.55 15.68 19.86
CA TYR A 108 -11.49 15.02 21.15
C TYR A 108 -11.33 16.06 22.27
N THR A 109 -12.12 15.91 23.34
CA THR A 109 -11.83 16.51 24.64
C THR A 109 -12.03 15.45 25.72
N VAL A 110 -11.32 15.60 26.85
CA VAL A 110 -11.45 14.66 27.98
C VAL A 110 -12.87 14.66 28.56
N GLU A 111 -13.57 15.78 28.46
CA GLU A 111 -14.97 15.91 28.89
C GLU A 111 -15.96 15.35 27.86
N ARG A 112 -15.59 15.39 26.57
CA ARG A 112 -16.43 14.92 25.45
C ARG A 112 -15.60 14.00 24.55
N PRO A 113 -15.37 12.76 24.95
CA PRO A 113 -14.57 11.82 24.17
C PRO A 113 -15.29 11.44 22.89
N VAL A 114 -14.52 11.37 21.79
CA VAL A 114 -15.01 10.92 20.48
C VAL A 114 -14.24 9.69 20.03
N ALA A 115 -14.93 8.76 19.39
CA ALA A 115 -14.28 7.59 18.77
C ALA A 115 -13.36 8.03 17.62
N ALA A 116 -12.19 7.45 17.54
CA ALA A 116 -11.24 7.74 16.49
C ALA A 116 -11.63 7.06 15.17
N HIS A 117 -11.56 7.79 14.08
CA HIS A 117 -11.76 7.27 12.71
C HIS A 117 -10.41 6.83 12.12
N ASN A 118 -9.77 5.86 12.76
CA ASN A 118 -8.38 5.51 12.54
C ASN A 118 -8.07 5.07 11.10
N MET A 119 -8.84 4.15 10.53
CA MET A 119 -8.57 3.67 9.17
C MET A 119 -8.66 4.75 8.10
N GLY A 120 -9.65 5.63 8.19
CA GLY A 120 -9.78 6.77 7.28
C GLY A 120 -8.56 7.70 7.33
N VAL A 121 -7.99 7.91 8.52
CA VAL A 121 -6.77 8.71 8.71
C VAL A 121 -5.56 8.00 8.11
N ILE A 122 -5.39 6.71 8.39
CA ILE A 122 -4.28 5.91 7.86
C ILE A 122 -4.31 5.90 6.33
N LEU A 123 -5.47 5.62 5.73
CA LEU A 123 -5.65 5.61 4.28
C LEU A 123 -5.42 6.97 3.63
N LYS A 124 -5.81 8.05 4.30
CA LYS A 124 -5.62 9.41 3.79
C LYS A 124 -4.15 9.83 3.81
N GLN A 125 -3.43 9.45 4.85
CA GLN A 125 -2.04 9.89 5.04
C GLN A 125 -1.02 8.90 4.48
N LEU A 126 -1.39 7.60 4.40
CA LEU A 126 -0.54 6.49 3.94
C LEU A 126 0.84 6.41 4.63
N LYS A 127 0.96 7.01 5.81
CA LYS A 127 2.17 7.00 6.62
C LYS A 127 2.11 5.81 7.57
N ILE A 128 2.71 4.70 7.16
CA ILE A 128 2.80 3.50 7.98
C ILE A 128 4.16 3.45 8.68
N LEU A 129 4.12 3.46 10.00
CA LEU A 129 5.28 3.23 10.87
C LEU A 129 5.15 1.80 11.40
N PRO A 130 5.84 0.82 10.81
CA PRO A 130 5.66 -0.58 11.17
C PRO A 130 5.88 -0.81 12.66
N PHE A 131 5.08 -1.70 13.24
CA PHE A 131 5.39 -2.21 14.57
C PHE A 131 6.66 -3.04 14.51
N MET A 132 7.60 -2.73 15.38
CA MET A 132 8.87 -3.44 15.49
C MET A 132 9.03 -3.98 16.91
N PRO A 133 9.47 -5.21 17.08
CA PRO A 133 9.82 -5.73 18.41
C PRO A 133 11.09 -5.03 18.92
N THR A 134 11.27 -5.01 20.23
CA THR A 134 12.55 -4.59 20.80
C THR A 134 13.61 -5.67 20.57
N GLU A 135 14.88 -5.26 20.56
CA GLU A 135 16.02 -6.18 20.36
C GLU A 135 16.07 -7.30 21.43
N GLU A 136 15.66 -6.99 22.64
CA GLU A 136 15.54 -7.95 23.73
C GLU A 136 14.60 -9.12 23.38
N TYR A 137 13.42 -8.82 22.84
CA TYR A 137 12.44 -9.83 22.45
C TYR A 137 12.88 -10.62 21.21
N VAL A 138 13.59 -9.98 20.29
CA VAL A 138 14.20 -10.69 19.15
C VAL A 138 15.19 -11.74 19.65
N LYS A 139 16.09 -11.37 20.57
CA LYS A 139 17.04 -12.30 21.21
C LYS A 139 16.33 -13.40 22.03
N ALA A 140 15.23 -13.07 22.72
CA ALA A 140 14.46 -14.05 23.47
C ALA A 140 13.82 -15.11 22.57
N VAL A 141 13.27 -14.69 21.42
CA VAL A 141 12.70 -15.59 20.41
C VAL A 141 13.78 -16.51 19.84
N GLU A 142 14.96 -15.98 19.55
CA GLU A 142 16.11 -16.76 19.06
C GLU A 142 16.62 -17.74 20.13
N ALA A 143 16.73 -17.32 21.37
CA ALA A 143 17.15 -18.17 22.49
C ALA A 143 16.18 -19.33 22.76
N ASP A 144 14.90 -19.13 22.51
CA ASP A 144 13.87 -20.18 22.62
C ASP A 144 13.84 -21.11 21.37
N GLY A 145 14.75 -20.92 20.40
CA GLY A 145 14.94 -21.78 19.24
C GLY A 145 14.00 -21.47 18.05
N TRP A 146 13.33 -20.30 18.02
CA TRP A 146 12.49 -19.91 16.91
C TRP A 146 13.32 -19.17 15.83
N THR A 147 14.19 -19.92 15.14
CA THR A 147 15.18 -19.35 14.18
C THR A 147 15.15 -20.01 12.81
N GLY A 148 14.16 -20.85 12.53
CA GLY A 148 14.07 -21.61 11.27
C GLY A 148 13.92 -20.71 10.05
N GLU A 149 14.78 -20.90 9.03
CA GLU A 149 14.74 -20.14 7.76
C GLU A 149 13.40 -20.27 7.00
N LYS A 150 12.64 -21.32 7.28
CA LYS A 150 11.36 -21.63 6.63
C LYS A 150 10.19 -21.70 7.63
N MET A 151 10.30 -21.01 8.74
CA MET A 151 9.27 -21.00 9.78
C MET A 151 8.01 -20.28 9.30
N VAL A 152 6.87 -20.98 9.31
CA VAL A 152 5.56 -20.41 8.99
C VAL A 152 4.77 -20.25 10.27
N VAL A 153 4.46 -19.03 10.66
CA VAL A 153 3.70 -18.74 11.87
C VAL A 153 2.21 -18.68 11.57
N LEU A 154 1.46 -19.59 12.15
CA LEU A 154 0.02 -19.77 11.96
C LEU A 154 -0.74 -19.21 13.17
N THR A 155 -1.35 -18.04 13.01
CA THR A 155 -2.07 -17.36 14.08
C THR A 155 -3.53 -17.79 14.11
N MET A 156 -3.88 -18.55 15.13
CA MET A 156 -5.23 -19.10 15.27
C MET A 156 -6.15 -18.15 16.03
N ARG A 157 -7.41 -18.18 15.67
CA ARG A 157 -8.51 -17.62 16.45
C ARG A 157 -9.36 -18.74 16.99
N HIS A 158 -9.50 -18.79 18.32
CA HIS A 158 -10.42 -19.71 19.00
C HIS A 158 -10.97 -19.02 20.24
N SER A 159 -12.15 -18.44 20.12
CA SER A 159 -12.77 -17.65 21.19
C SER A 159 -14.22 -18.09 21.40
N ASN A 160 -14.70 -17.97 22.62
CA ASN A 160 -16.10 -18.21 22.97
C ASN A 160 -17.02 -17.07 22.48
N ILE A 161 -16.43 -15.94 22.03
CA ILE A 161 -17.16 -14.77 21.52
C ILE A 161 -17.09 -14.77 20.00
N LYS A 162 -18.24 -14.68 19.33
CA LYS A 162 -18.32 -14.64 17.84
C LYS A 162 -17.67 -15.87 17.23
N THR A 163 -18.09 -17.04 17.66
CA THR A 163 -17.50 -18.34 17.31
C THR A 163 -17.45 -18.63 15.81
N GLY A 164 -18.40 -18.12 15.02
CA GLY A 164 -18.36 -18.27 13.56
C GLY A 164 -17.17 -17.58 12.88
N ARG A 165 -16.40 -16.78 13.61
CA ARG A 165 -15.12 -16.19 13.15
C ARG A 165 -13.91 -17.04 13.52
N ASN A 166 -14.08 -18.11 14.29
CA ASN A 166 -12.95 -18.96 14.70
C ASN A 166 -12.29 -19.62 13.49
N SER A 167 -10.99 -19.86 13.61
CA SER A 167 -10.23 -20.61 12.61
C SER A 167 -10.78 -22.04 12.51
N ASN A 168 -10.77 -22.59 11.31
CA ASN A 168 -11.06 -24.00 11.10
C ASN A 168 -9.83 -24.85 11.49
N ILE A 169 -9.67 -25.11 12.78
CA ILE A 169 -8.45 -25.69 13.35
C ILE A 169 -8.05 -26.99 12.65
N GLU A 170 -9.01 -27.87 12.34
CA GLU A 170 -8.74 -29.16 11.66
C GLU A 170 -8.12 -28.91 10.26
N GLU A 171 -8.63 -27.97 9.53
CA GLU A 171 -8.11 -27.64 8.19
C GLU A 171 -6.74 -26.96 8.24
N TRP A 172 -6.50 -26.11 9.25
CA TRP A 172 -5.18 -25.54 9.48
C TRP A 172 -4.13 -26.59 9.87
N VAL A 173 -4.51 -27.62 10.66
CA VAL A 173 -3.62 -28.75 10.99
C VAL A 173 -3.29 -29.56 9.75
N LYS A 174 -4.28 -29.90 8.91
CA LYS A 174 -4.03 -30.59 7.62
C LYS A 174 -3.12 -29.77 6.69
N ALA A 175 -3.34 -28.46 6.62
CA ALA A 175 -2.48 -27.59 5.84
C ALA A 175 -1.05 -27.53 6.40
N ALA A 176 -0.88 -27.54 7.72
CA ALA A 176 0.42 -27.60 8.39
C ALA A 176 1.16 -28.92 8.11
N ASP A 177 0.45 -30.06 8.08
CA ASP A 177 1.02 -31.34 7.65
C ASP A 177 1.56 -31.26 6.23
N TRP A 178 0.78 -30.69 5.32
CA TRP A 178 1.25 -30.45 3.96
C TRP A 178 2.45 -29.48 3.93
N MET A 179 2.42 -28.36 4.67
CA MET A 179 3.54 -27.41 4.75
C MET A 179 4.83 -28.13 5.17
N ARG A 180 4.75 -29.03 6.17
CA ARG A 180 5.89 -29.85 6.61
C ARG A 180 6.39 -30.75 5.49
N SER A 181 5.49 -31.35 4.70
CA SER A 181 5.86 -32.23 3.57
C SER A 181 6.59 -31.51 2.45
N VAL A 182 6.43 -30.17 2.31
CA VAL A 182 7.15 -29.34 1.33
C VAL A 182 8.32 -28.58 1.94
N GLY A 183 8.75 -28.95 3.16
CA GLY A 183 9.95 -28.43 3.81
C GLY A 183 9.76 -27.09 4.51
N LEU A 184 8.53 -26.69 4.82
CA LEU A 184 8.22 -25.56 5.68
C LEU A 184 8.10 -26.02 7.15
N GLU A 185 8.31 -25.10 8.09
CA GLU A 185 8.22 -25.37 9.53
C GLU A 185 7.01 -24.64 10.14
N PRO A 186 5.80 -25.24 10.15
CA PRO A 186 4.63 -24.60 10.73
C PRO A 186 4.75 -24.51 12.27
N VAL A 187 4.45 -23.32 12.80
CA VAL A 187 4.40 -23.02 14.23
C VAL A 187 3.07 -22.33 14.53
N PHE A 188 2.27 -22.93 15.38
CA PHE A 188 0.99 -22.35 15.77
C PHE A 188 1.15 -21.32 16.90
N VAL A 189 0.43 -20.22 16.78
CA VAL A 189 0.20 -19.28 17.88
C VAL A 189 -1.27 -19.38 18.25
N PRO A 190 -1.59 -19.98 19.41
CA PRO A 190 -2.98 -20.14 19.85
C PRO A 190 -3.64 -18.81 20.17
N ASP A 191 -4.96 -18.83 20.31
CA ASP A 191 -5.70 -17.68 20.83
C ASP A 191 -5.33 -17.41 22.29
N THR A 192 -5.37 -16.15 22.69
CA THR A 192 -5.11 -15.74 24.09
C THR A 192 -6.09 -16.38 25.08
N ASP A 193 -7.34 -16.65 24.64
CA ASP A 193 -8.36 -17.29 25.47
C ASP A 193 -8.03 -18.80 25.73
N PHE A 194 -7.25 -19.43 24.85
CA PHE A 194 -6.87 -20.86 24.92
C PHE A 194 -5.40 -21.09 24.62
N PRO A 195 -4.48 -20.52 25.43
CA PRO A 195 -3.03 -20.51 25.11
C PRO A 195 -2.39 -21.91 25.18
N ASP A 196 -3.03 -22.87 25.79
CA ASP A 196 -2.57 -24.28 25.92
C ASP A 196 -3.18 -25.23 24.88
N MET A 197 -3.89 -24.68 23.86
CA MET A 197 -4.48 -25.50 22.81
C MET A 197 -3.40 -26.25 22.03
N ALA A 198 -3.61 -27.54 21.84
CA ALA A 198 -2.75 -28.38 21.02
C ALA A 198 -3.22 -28.42 19.56
N PHE A 199 -2.27 -28.59 18.63
CA PHE A 199 -2.50 -28.63 17.18
C PHE A 199 -1.83 -29.90 16.60
N GLY A 200 -2.34 -31.06 17.03
CA GLY A 200 -1.71 -32.34 16.72
C GLY A 200 -0.30 -32.42 17.34
N ASP A 201 0.67 -32.82 16.54
CA ASP A 201 2.09 -32.91 16.92
C ASP A 201 2.91 -31.69 16.46
N HIS A 202 2.23 -30.60 15.99
CA HIS A 202 2.90 -29.38 15.57
C HIS A 202 3.37 -28.54 16.77
N LYS A 203 4.46 -27.80 16.53
CA LYS A 203 4.97 -26.83 17.50
C LYS A 203 3.95 -25.72 17.77
N SER A 204 3.82 -25.32 19.01
CA SER A 204 2.96 -24.21 19.45
C SER A 204 3.75 -23.22 20.31
N CYS A 205 3.60 -21.94 20.02
CA CYS A 205 4.27 -20.87 20.77
C CYS A 205 3.28 -20.15 21.69
N LYS A 206 3.11 -20.68 22.92
CA LYS A 206 2.26 -20.11 23.96
C LYS A 206 2.71 -18.70 24.39
N LYS A 207 4.02 -18.44 24.48
CA LYS A 207 4.54 -17.10 24.86
C LYS A 207 4.01 -16.03 23.90
N ALA A 208 4.01 -16.29 22.60
CA ALA A 208 3.49 -15.37 21.60
C ALA A 208 1.95 -15.16 21.69
N ALA A 209 1.20 -16.09 22.29
CA ALA A 209 -0.21 -15.89 22.56
C ALA A 209 -0.47 -14.88 23.68
N LEU A 210 0.43 -14.78 24.65
CA LEU A 210 0.26 -14.01 25.88
C LEU A 210 1.04 -12.69 25.92
N ASP A 211 2.12 -12.56 25.16
CA ASP A 211 3.00 -11.41 25.11
C ASP A 211 3.07 -10.83 23.70
N VAL A 212 2.66 -9.56 23.56
CA VAL A 212 2.57 -8.90 22.26
C VAL A 212 3.95 -8.59 21.67
N GLN A 213 4.94 -8.27 22.49
CA GLN A 213 6.31 -8.00 22.02
C GLN A 213 6.99 -9.29 21.58
N TYR A 214 6.78 -10.38 22.34
CA TYR A 214 7.26 -11.69 21.93
C TYR A 214 6.58 -12.16 20.62
N ARG A 215 5.28 -11.89 20.46
CA ARG A 215 4.53 -12.16 19.22
C ARG A 215 5.08 -11.36 18.05
N LEU A 216 5.36 -10.07 18.23
CA LEU A 216 5.99 -9.23 17.20
C LEU A 216 7.34 -9.78 16.78
N ALA A 217 8.17 -10.19 17.74
CA ALA A 217 9.49 -10.77 17.47
C ALA A 217 9.39 -12.10 16.72
N LEU A 218 8.40 -12.94 17.06
CA LEU A 218 8.14 -14.19 16.33
C LEU A 218 7.69 -13.93 14.90
N TYR A 219 6.79 -12.95 14.68
CA TYR A 219 6.34 -12.55 13.36
C TYR A 219 7.47 -11.96 12.52
N GLU A 220 8.37 -11.20 13.16
CA GLU A 220 9.56 -10.62 12.52
C GLU A 220 10.52 -11.70 12.00
N LYS A 221 10.66 -12.82 12.72
CA LYS A 221 11.50 -13.96 12.31
C LYS A 221 10.83 -14.93 11.35
N ALA A 222 9.52 -14.83 11.18
CA ALA A 222 8.78 -15.77 10.32
C ALA A 222 9.15 -15.58 8.84
N TYR A 223 9.34 -16.71 8.16
CA TYR A 223 9.41 -16.76 6.69
C TYR A 223 8.07 -16.34 6.06
N LEU A 224 6.97 -16.77 6.69
CA LEU A 224 5.61 -16.41 6.32
C LEU A 224 4.74 -16.37 7.57
N ASN A 225 3.86 -15.40 7.68
CA ASN A 225 2.80 -15.33 8.67
C ASN A 225 1.46 -15.65 8.00
N ALA A 226 0.58 -16.38 8.66
CA ALA A 226 -0.75 -16.63 8.13
C ALA A 226 -1.79 -16.72 9.26
N GLY A 227 -3.04 -16.39 8.96
CA GLY A 227 -4.14 -16.47 9.90
C GLY A 227 -5.44 -15.90 9.36
N VAL A 228 -6.53 -16.11 10.09
CA VAL A 228 -7.83 -15.52 9.76
C VAL A 228 -7.96 -14.11 10.32
N ASN A 229 -8.96 -13.37 9.86
CA ASN A 229 -9.30 -12.05 10.38
C ASN A 229 -9.56 -12.07 11.90
N ASN A 230 -8.56 -11.67 12.67
CA ASN A 230 -8.61 -11.55 14.12
C ASN A 230 -7.79 -10.35 14.63
N GLY A 231 -7.89 -10.06 15.92
CA GLY A 231 -7.19 -8.93 16.54
C GLY A 231 -5.66 -8.98 16.36
N PRO A 232 -4.99 -10.08 16.72
CA PRO A 232 -3.53 -10.23 16.58
C PRO A 232 -3.00 -10.01 15.16
N MET A 233 -3.78 -10.32 14.13
CA MET A 233 -3.37 -10.07 12.74
C MET A 233 -3.20 -8.58 12.41
N ALA A 234 -3.74 -7.67 13.23
CA ALA A 234 -3.47 -6.23 13.08
C ALA A 234 -1.96 -5.91 13.17
N LEU A 235 -1.20 -6.69 13.92
CA LEU A 235 0.26 -6.54 13.99
C LEU A 235 0.91 -6.84 12.62
N ASN A 236 0.45 -7.89 11.93
CA ASN A 236 0.93 -8.24 10.60
C ASN A 236 0.47 -7.23 9.54
N VAL A 237 -0.78 -6.71 9.68
CA VAL A 237 -1.31 -5.68 8.76
C VAL A 237 -0.45 -4.43 8.77
N PHE A 238 0.10 -4.05 9.91
CA PHE A 238 1.00 -2.90 10.06
C PHE A 238 2.48 -3.29 10.21
N SER A 239 2.88 -4.43 9.64
CA SER A 239 4.26 -4.85 9.53
C SER A 239 4.72 -4.81 8.07
N ARG A 240 6.01 -5.07 7.84
CA ARG A 240 6.57 -5.29 6.49
C ARG A 240 6.84 -6.76 6.21
N ARG A 241 6.34 -7.65 7.06
CA ARG A 241 6.61 -9.09 6.95
C ARG A 241 5.61 -9.80 6.06
N PRO A 242 6.02 -10.88 5.41
CA PRO A 242 5.13 -11.68 4.61
C PRO A 242 3.91 -12.15 5.39
N VAL A 243 2.73 -11.99 4.81
CA VAL A 243 1.48 -12.44 5.44
C VAL A 243 0.42 -12.87 4.43
N LEU A 244 -0.27 -13.97 4.75
CA LEU A 244 -1.51 -14.39 4.11
C LEU A 244 -2.66 -14.23 5.10
N TYR A 245 -3.55 -13.29 4.82
CA TYR A 245 -4.66 -12.90 5.68
C TYR A 245 -5.97 -13.47 5.15
N PHE A 246 -6.43 -14.58 5.75
CA PHE A 246 -7.59 -15.32 5.31
C PHE A 246 -8.91 -14.82 5.92
N ARG A 247 -10.02 -15.12 5.23
CA ARG A 247 -11.39 -14.85 5.70
C ARG A 247 -11.59 -13.40 6.18
N PRO A 248 -11.35 -12.40 5.36
CA PRO A 248 -11.64 -11.02 5.72
C PRO A 248 -13.15 -10.81 5.97
N ILE A 249 -13.99 -11.59 5.28
CA ILE A 249 -15.45 -11.57 5.43
C ILE A 249 -15.94 -12.78 6.22
N THR A 250 -16.81 -12.52 7.18
CA THR A 250 -17.57 -13.55 7.90
C THR A 250 -18.99 -13.02 8.10
N HIS A 251 -19.96 -13.70 7.48
CA HIS A 251 -21.35 -13.28 7.58
C HIS A 251 -21.88 -13.35 9.02
N GLY A 252 -22.81 -12.46 9.35
CA GLY A 252 -23.44 -12.40 10.68
C GLY A 252 -22.69 -11.56 11.72
N TYR A 253 -21.52 -10.99 11.38
CA TYR A 253 -20.75 -10.13 12.29
C TYR A 253 -20.43 -8.81 11.63
N HIS A 254 -20.92 -7.72 12.24
CA HIS A 254 -20.82 -6.36 11.68
C HIS A 254 -19.38 -5.99 11.24
N GLU A 255 -18.38 -6.31 12.06
CA GLU A 255 -16.98 -5.92 11.84
C GLU A 255 -16.28 -6.69 10.70
N THR A 256 -16.95 -7.68 10.15
CA THR A 256 -16.42 -8.50 9.04
C THR A 256 -17.36 -8.53 7.85
N THR A 257 -18.28 -7.57 7.74
CA THR A 257 -19.14 -7.43 6.57
C THR A 257 -18.47 -6.62 5.48
N GLU A 258 -18.90 -6.82 4.25
CA GLU A 258 -18.50 -5.98 3.11
C GLU A 258 -18.78 -4.50 3.37
N ALA A 259 -19.96 -4.18 3.94
CA ALA A 259 -20.34 -2.82 4.30
C ALA A 259 -19.34 -2.18 5.27
N HIS A 260 -18.87 -2.95 6.26
CA HIS A 260 -17.87 -2.47 7.21
C HIS A 260 -16.51 -2.19 6.54
N TRP A 261 -16.02 -3.08 5.68
CA TRP A 261 -14.78 -2.87 4.93
C TRP A 261 -14.86 -1.64 4.03
N ARG A 262 -15.96 -1.47 3.30
CA ARG A 262 -16.21 -0.29 2.47
C ARG A 262 -16.31 1.00 3.28
N ALA A 263 -17.00 0.97 4.44
CA ALA A 263 -17.10 2.11 5.34
C ALA A 263 -15.73 2.55 5.90
N ASN A 264 -14.79 1.61 6.04
CA ASN A 264 -13.40 1.89 6.40
C ASN A 264 -12.52 2.27 5.20
N GLY A 265 -13.07 2.47 4.01
CA GLY A 265 -12.35 2.91 2.83
C GLY A 265 -11.56 1.81 2.11
N ILE A 266 -11.84 0.54 2.40
CA ILE A 266 -11.16 -0.60 1.77
C ILE A 266 -12.17 -1.30 0.84
N PRO A 267 -12.05 -1.12 -0.48
CA PRO A 267 -12.91 -1.79 -1.44
C PRO A 267 -12.76 -3.31 -1.36
N MET A 268 -13.83 -4.02 -1.68
CA MET A 268 -13.80 -5.48 -1.78
C MET A 268 -12.76 -5.94 -2.79
N ARG A 269 -12.08 -7.02 -2.46
CA ARG A 269 -11.01 -7.63 -3.27
C ARG A 269 -9.79 -6.74 -3.51
N SER A 270 -9.69 -5.58 -2.84
CA SER A 270 -8.47 -4.78 -2.82
C SER A 270 -7.49 -5.30 -1.76
N GLN A 271 -6.25 -4.87 -1.88
CA GLN A 271 -5.26 -5.05 -0.82
C GLN A 271 -5.16 -3.77 0.01
N PHE A 272 -4.57 -3.85 1.21
CA PHE A 272 -4.20 -2.61 1.91
C PHE A 272 -3.19 -1.84 1.07
N PRO A 273 -3.32 -0.49 0.96
CA PRO A 273 -2.42 0.31 0.11
C PRO A 273 -0.93 0.21 0.44
N TRP A 274 -0.60 -0.22 1.64
CA TRP A 274 0.77 -0.42 2.11
C TRP A 274 1.23 -1.88 2.07
N PHE A 275 0.37 -2.80 1.62
CA PHE A 275 0.76 -4.20 1.48
C PHE A 275 1.72 -4.38 0.32
N SER A 276 2.65 -5.26 0.52
CA SER A 276 3.58 -5.74 -0.47
C SER A 276 3.04 -6.97 -1.20
N ILE A 277 3.71 -7.37 -2.26
CA ILE A 277 3.35 -8.60 -2.96
C ILE A 277 3.44 -9.84 -2.05
N VAL A 278 4.31 -9.78 -1.04
CA VAL A 278 4.45 -10.86 -0.05
C VAL A 278 3.41 -10.77 1.07
N GLN A 279 2.54 -9.75 1.02
CA GLN A 279 1.43 -9.55 1.96
C GLN A 279 0.13 -9.56 1.18
N ARG A 280 -0.79 -10.46 1.52
CA ARG A 280 -2.05 -10.60 0.77
C ARG A 280 -3.24 -10.80 1.67
N ILE A 281 -4.33 -10.09 1.37
CA ILE A 281 -5.68 -10.43 1.84
C ILE A 281 -6.24 -11.45 0.86
N ILE A 282 -6.62 -12.61 1.37
CA ILE A 282 -7.27 -13.67 0.60
C ILE A 282 -8.77 -13.47 0.72
N TRP A 283 -9.35 -12.79 -0.25
CA TRP A 283 -10.76 -12.40 -0.24
C TRP A 283 -11.70 -13.56 -0.56
N ASP A 284 -11.26 -14.46 -1.43
CA ASP A 284 -12.07 -15.56 -1.93
C ASP A 284 -11.74 -16.85 -1.17
N GLY A 285 -12.76 -17.66 -0.96
CA GLY A 285 -12.63 -18.93 -0.26
C GLY A 285 -12.67 -18.81 1.26
N THR A 286 -12.62 -19.96 1.88
CA THR A 286 -12.57 -20.13 3.33
C THR A 286 -11.15 -20.48 3.78
N ASP A 287 -10.95 -20.70 5.06
CA ASP A 287 -9.70 -21.24 5.62
C ASP A 287 -9.75 -22.78 5.65
N ASP A 288 -10.19 -23.41 4.54
CA ASP A 288 -10.03 -24.84 4.30
C ASP A 288 -8.62 -25.18 3.82
N CYS A 289 -8.23 -26.43 3.98
CA CYS A 289 -6.89 -26.90 3.68
C CYS A 289 -6.49 -26.64 2.22
N ASP A 290 -7.40 -26.87 1.27
CA ASP A 290 -7.08 -26.73 -0.15
C ASP A 290 -6.82 -25.27 -0.54
N ASN A 291 -7.63 -24.33 -0.02
CA ASN A 291 -7.39 -22.91 -0.24
C ASN A 291 -6.09 -22.44 0.44
N ILE A 292 -5.84 -22.86 1.70
CA ILE A 292 -4.59 -22.52 2.41
C ILE A 292 -3.37 -23.01 1.61
N LYS A 293 -3.40 -24.26 1.12
CA LYS A 293 -2.35 -24.83 0.26
C LYS A 293 -2.17 -24.02 -1.02
N ALA A 294 -3.23 -23.80 -1.78
CA ALA A 294 -3.19 -23.08 -3.06
C ALA A 294 -2.60 -21.67 -2.93
N GLN A 295 -3.01 -20.94 -1.87
CA GLN A 295 -2.48 -19.58 -1.63
C GLN A 295 -1.01 -19.63 -1.17
N THR A 296 -0.64 -20.59 -0.35
CA THR A 296 0.76 -20.77 0.09
C THR A 296 1.66 -21.19 -1.06
N GLU A 297 1.22 -22.11 -1.92
CA GLU A 297 1.97 -22.50 -3.14
C GLU A 297 2.16 -21.32 -4.10
N THR A 298 1.12 -20.52 -4.29
CA THR A 298 1.19 -19.31 -5.12
C THR A 298 2.21 -18.34 -4.55
N TRP A 299 2.21 -18.16 -3.23
CA TRP A 299 3.17 -17.31 -2.54
C TRP A 299 4.60 -17.85 -2.65
N LEU A 300 4.82 -19.17 -2.46
CA LEU A 300 6.13 -19.82 -2.59
C LEU A 300 6.70 -19.66 -4.01
N LYS A 301 5.88 -19.91 -5.04
CA LYS A 301 6.28 -19.73 -6.45
C LYS A 301 6.71 -18.30 -6.74
N ALA A 302 5.96 -17.33 -6.22
CA ALA A 302 6.33 -15.93 -6.36
C ALA A 302 7.69 -15.64 -5.71
N ARG A 303 7.93 -16.19 -4.53
CA ARG A 303 9.18 -16.03 -3.80
C ARG A 303 10.38 -16.69 -4.49
N GLU A 304 10.24 -17.92 -4.98
CA GLU A 304 11.27 -18.63 -5.75
C GLU A 304 11.68 -17.89 -7.03
N GLN A 305 10.79 -17.08 -7.60
CA GLN A 305 11.05 -16.23 -8.75
C GLN A 305 11.80 -14.93 -8.41
N GLY A 306 12.33 -14.80 -7.20
CA GLY A 306 13.05 -13.60 -6.76
C GLY A 306 12.14 -12.43 -6.44
N VAL A 307 10.90 -12.70 -6.13
CA VAL A 307 9.89 -11.68 -5.78
C VAL A 307 10.08 -11.16 -4.35
N ASP A 308 11.06 -11.68 -3.61
CA ASP A 308 11.42 -11.22 -2.27
C ASP A 308 11.85 -9.75 -2.23
N ASP A 309 12.55 -9.32 -3.28
CA ASP A 309 13.00 -7.94 -3.47
C ASP A 309 12.00 -7.11 -4.26
N TRP A 310 10.79 -7.62 -4.45
CA TRP A 310 9.78 -6.85 -5.13
C TRP A 310 9.43 -5.63 -4.29
N PRO A 311 9.67 -4.44 -4.85
CA PRO A 311 9.08 -3.25 -4.28
C PRO A 311 7.60 -3.33 -4.57
N LEU A 312 6.90 -4.01 -3.74
CA LEU A 312 5.78 -3.70 -3.22
C LEU A 312 4.62 -3.13 -3.71
N ALA A 313 3.79 -3.36 -3.05
CA ALA A 313 2.48 -2.85 -3.04
C ALA A 313 1.88 -3.01 -4.41
N VAL A 314 0.93 -3.80 -4.56
CA VAL A 314 -0.17 -3.39 -5.41
C VAL A 314 -0.43 -1.96 -4.97
N ALA A 315 0.21 -0.98 -5.62
CA ALA A 315 -0.16 0.41 -5.48
C ALA A 315 -1.67 0.43 -5.54
N PRO A 316 -2.36 1.14 -4.65
CA PRO A 316 -3.81 1.13 -4.66
C PRO A 316 -4.22 1.28 -6.12
N SER A 317 -5.04 0.36 -6.62
CA SER A 317 -5.40 0.38 -8.03
C SER A 317 -6.30 1.59 -8.22
N TYR A 318 -5.68 2.72 -8.51
CA TYR A 318 -6.40 3.95 -8.80
C TYR A 318 -7.06 3.77 -10.16
N PRO A 319 -8.37 3.91 -10.26
CA PRO A 319 -9.04 3.84 -11.54
C PRO A 319 -8.47 4.92 -12.47
N ILE A 320 -8.18 4.56 -13.70
CA ILE A 320 -7.85 5.53 -14.74
C ILE A 320 -9.15 6.23 -15.11
N TYR A 321 -9.35 7.43 -14.58
CA TYR A 321 -10.53 8.24 -14.84
C TYR A 321 -10.63 8.63 -16.32
N GLY A 322 -11.85 8.64 -16.85
CA GLY A 322 -12.14 8.98 -18.26
C GLY A 322 -11.95 7.82 -19.22
N VAL A 323 -11.81 6.64 -18.70
CA VAL A 323 -11.78 5.42 -19.47
C VAL A 323 -13.21 4.95 -19.73
N VAL A 324 -13.42 4.62 -20.96
CA VAL A 324 -14.49 3.94 -21.62
C VAL A 324 -15.46 3.25 -20.66
N GLU A 325 -16.74 3.43 -20.96
CA GLU A 325 -17.86 2.78 -20.31
C GLU A 325 -17.63 1.28 -20.12
N LYS A 326 -18.25 0.73 -19.10
CA LYS A 326 -18.14 -0.65 -18.62
C LYS A 326 -18.08 -1.69 -19.76
N ASP A 327 -18.92 -1.54 -20.78
CA ASP A 327 -19.02 -2.46 -21.92
C ASP A 327 -17.91 -2.25 -22.97
N GLY A 328 -17.36 -1.06 -23.09
CA GLY A 328 -16.29 -0.74 -24.05
C GLY A 328 -14.93 -1.31 -23.68
N ARG A 329 -14.67 -1.52 -22.39
CA ARG A 329 -13.38 -2.04 -21.89
C ARG A 329 -13.20 -3.52 -22.21
N GLY A 330 -14.21 -4.35 -21.94
CA GLY A 330 -14.23 -5.77 -22.33
C GLY A 330 -14.11 -5.95 -23.83
N HIS A 331 -14.74 -5.07 -24.62
CA HIS A 331 -14.60 -5.07 -26.07
C HIS A 331 -13.16 -4.81 -26.52
N GLN A 332 -12.48 -3.78 -25.98
CA GLN A 332 -11.07 -3.49 -26.31
C GLN A 332 -10.13 -4.63 -25.93
N MET A 333 -10.32 -5.23 -24.77
CA MET A 333 -9.54 -6.38 -24.30
C MET A 333 -9.77 -7.61 -25.20
N GLY A 334 -10.99 -7.83 -25.67
CA GLY A 334 -11.33 -8.88 -26.64
C GLY A 334 -10.64 -8.67 -28.00
N LEU A 335 -10.60 -7.42 -28.49
CA LEU A 335 -9.86 -7.07 -29.71
C LEU A 335 -8.34 -7.25 -29.53
N ALA A 336 -7.80 -6.89 -28.38
CA ALA A 336 -6.39 -7.13 -28.05
C ALA A 336 -6.06 -8.63 -28.05
N LYS A 337 -6.90 -9.46 -27.43
CA LYS A 337 -6.75 -10.93 -27.42
C LYS A 337 -6.78 -11.51 -28.83
N LYS A 338 -7.67 -11.02 -29.69
CA LYS A 338 -7.75 -11.42 -31.10
C LYS A 338 -6.48 -11.05 -31.86
N ALA A 339 -5.99 -9.82 -31.71
CA ALA A 339 -4.75 -9.36 -32.32
C ALA A 339 -3.55 -10.17 -31.82
N ALA A 340 -3.50 -10.51 -30.52
CA ALA A 340 -2.46 -11.38 -29.97
C ALA A 340 -2.42 -12.75 -30.65
N ALA A 341 -3.57 -13.37 -30.81
CA ALA A 341 -3.67 -14.66 -31.50
C ALA A 341 -3.24 -14.58 -32.96
N GLU A 342 -3.63 -13.49 -33.65
CA GLU A 342 -3.30 -13.27 -35.08
C GLU A 342 -1.81 -13.02 -35.31
N HIS A 343 -1.15 -12.28 -34.41
CA HIS A 343 0.24 -11.86 -34.59
C HIS A 343 1.24 -12.67 -33.73
N GLY A 344 0.77 -13.64 -32.95
CA GLY A 344 1.61 -14.47 -32.09
C GLY A 344 2.19 -13.70 -30.89
N TRP A 345 1.54 -12.62 -30.46
CA TRP A 345 1.99 -11.84 -29.30
C TRP A 345 1.72 -12.58 -28.00
N ARG A 346 2.57 -12.31 -27.01
CA ARG A 346 2.53 -12.96 -25.69
C ARG A 346 2.22 -11.96 -24.59
N HIS A 347 1.74 -12.47 -23.48
CA HIS A 347 1.72 -11.69 -22.25
C HIS A 347 3.13 -11.56 -21.67
N MET A 348 3.40 -10.41 -21.08
CA MET A 348 4.64 -10.17 -20.37
C MET A 348 4.83 -11.20 -19.26
N VAL A 349 6.03 -11.72 -19.16
CA VAL A 349 6.47 -12.60 -18.07
C VAL A 349 7.45 -11.82 -17.19
N ARG A 350 7.27 -11.95 -15.89
CA ARG A 350 8.14 -11.31 -14.92
C ARG A 350 9.56 -11.83 -15.03
N LYS A 351 10.50 -10.90 -15.07
CA LYS A 351 11.93 -11.20 -15.01
C LYS A 351 12.45 -10.99 -13.59
N PRO A 352 13.50 -11.72 -13.18
CA PRO A 352 14.19 -11.44 -11.92
C PRO A 352 14.63 -9.98 -11.85
N LEU A 353 14.54 -9.38 -10.68
CA LEU A 353 14.98 -8.00 -10.47
C LEU A 353 16.51 -7.91 -10.56
N GLY A 354 16.99 -6.98 -11.39
CA GLY A 354 18.39 -6.62 -11.51
C GLY A 354 18.71 -5.27 -10.86
N GLY A 355 19.98 -4.95 -10.75
CA GLY A 355 20.47 -3.65 -10.28
C GLY A 355 20.49 -2.55 -11.35
N ASP A 356 20.03 -2.82 -12.56
CA ASP A 356 20.14 -1.90 -13.68
C ASP A 356 19.16 -0.73 -13.54
N LEU A 357 19.59 0.43 -14.05
CA LEU A 357 18.82 1.66 -14.11
C LEU A 357 17.96 1.69 -15.37
N MET A 358 16.70 2.18 -15.26
CA MET A 358 15.86 2.50 -16.41
C MET A 358 15.39 3.96 -16.34
N SER A 359 15.46 4.67 -17.47
CA SER A 359 14.82 5.97 -17.63
C SER A 359 13.37 5.79 -18.04
N ILE A 360 12.41 6.24 -17.19
CA ILE A 360 10.98 6.31 -17.53
C ILE A 360 10.69 7.74 -17.99
N VAL A 361 10.21 7.87 -19.22
CA VAL A 361 10.02 9.17 -19.88
C VAL A 361 8.55 9.41 -20.18
N CYS A 362 7.97 10.35 -19.45
CA CYS A 362 6.61 10.86 -19.64
C CYS A 362 6.59 12.12 -20.49
N TYR A 363 5.39 12.58 -20.86
CA TYR A 363 5.23 13.66 -21.87
C TYR A 363 4.91 15.03 -21.27
N GLY A 364 5.27 15.28 -20.01
CA GLY A 364 5.09 16.59 -19.36
C GLY A 364 6.06 17.67 -19.89
N PRO A 365 5.78 18.95 -19.66
CA PRO A 365 6.52 20.09 -20.23
C PRO A 365 8.03 20.08 -19.91
N SER A 366 8.42 19.66 -18.71
CA SER A 366 9.83 19.64 -18.30
C SER A 366 10.71 18.72 -19.16
N LEU A 367 10.11 17.77 -19.88
CA LEU A 367 10.83 16.91 -20.80
C LEU A 367 11.59 17.73 -21.86
N GLN A 368 11.08 18.91 -22.28
CA GLN A 368 11.79 19.80 -23.20
C GLN A 368 13.17 20.24 -22.70
N LYS A 369 13.34 20.29 -21.39
CA LYS A 369 14.60 20.69 -20.74
C LYS A 369 15.47 19.50 -20.34
N THR A 370 14.85 18.36 -20.02
CA THR A 370 15.54 17.21 -19.41
C THR A 370 15.94 16.11 -20.40
N TRP A 371 15.43 16.11 -21.62
CA TRP A 371 15.64 15.03 -22.59
C TRP A 371 17.10 14.70 -22.89
N ARG A 372 18.02 15.69 -22.80
CA ARG A 372 19.47 15.48 -23.04
C ARG A 372 20.17 14.66 -21.95
N HIS A 373 19.53 14.49 -20.80
CA HIS A 373 20.08 13.75 -19.66
C HIS A 373 19.55 12.31 -19.55
N ILE A 374 18.67 11.92 -20.49
CA ILE A 374 18.07 10.58 -20.50
C ILE A 374 19.13 9.53 -20.84
N LYS A 375 19.13 8.44 -20.10
CA LYS A 375 20.08 7.33 -20.27
C LYS A 375 19.34 6.06 -20.65
N HIS A 376 19.95 5.23 -21.49
CA HIS A 376 19.46 3.90 -21.82
C HIS A 376 19.66 2.91 -20.65
N PRO A 377 18.79 1.93 -20.49
CA PRO A 377 17.57 1.70 -21.27
C PRO A 377 16.47 2.71 -20.98
N ILE A 378 15.66 3.00 -22.00
CA ILE A 378 14.61 4.02 -21.98
C ILE A 378 13.24 3.37 -22.18
N MET A 379 12.30 3.65 -21.28
CA MET A 379 10.88 3.35 -21.46
C MET A 379 10.10 4.65 -21.63
N THR A 380 9.41 4.79 -22.75
CA THR A 380 8.56 5.96 -23.03
C THR A 380 7.10 5.68 -22.75
N VAL A 381 6.35 6.74 -22.42
CA VAL A 381 4.91 6.73 -22.21
C VAL A 381 4.26 7.81 -23.07
N SER A 382 3.15 7.46 -23.72
CA SER A 382 2.36 8.40 -24.52
C SER A 382 3.20 9.14 -25.58
N GLY A 383 3.02 10.45 -25.78
CA GLY A 383 3.75 11.24 -26.78
C GLY A 383 5.27 11.38 -26.59
N ALA A 384 5.82 10.90 -25.48
CA ALA A 384 7.27 10.91 -25.25
C ALA A 384 8.03 10.03 -26.25
N HIS A 385 7.39 8.98 -26.79
CA HIS A 385 7.93 8.12 -27.83
C HIS A 385 8.36 8.94 -29.06
N ASP A 386 7.43 9.59 -29.69
CA ASP A 386 7.68 10.35 -30.93
C ASP A 386 8.54 11.60 -30.66
N PHE A 387 8.39 12.20 -29.47
CA PHE A 387 9.22 13.32 -29.04
C PHE A 387 10.71 12.97 -29.02
N LEU A 388 11.08 11.80 -28.51
CA LEU A 388 12.47 11.34 -28.46
C LEU A 388 12.97 10.90 -29.84
N ILE A 389 12.17 10.17 -30.61
CA ILE A 389 12.53 9.73 -31.97
C ILE A 389 12.82 10.94 -32.85
N ALA A 390 11.99 12.00 -32.80
CA ALA A 390 12.24 13.23 -33.55
C ALA A 390 13.54 13.95 -33.15
N ARG A 391 14.17 13.56 -32.03
CA ARG A 391 15.46 14.08 -31.55
C ARG A 391 16.62 13.10 -31.73
N GLY A 392 16.38 12.00 -32.47
CA GLY A 392 17.39 10.98 -32.75
C GLY A 392 17.63 9.98 -31.61
N ILE A 393 16.81 10.03 -30.52
CA ILE A 393 16.89 9.07 -29.41
C ILE A 393 15.82 8.00 -29.63
N VAL A 394 16.24 6.76 -29.81
CA VAL A 394 15.36 5.62 -29.98
C VAL A 394 15.12 4.95 -28.63
N PRO A 395 13.90 4.95 -28.08
CA PRO A 395 13.61 4.24 -26.83
C PRO A 395 13.81 2.73 -26.98
N ASP A 396 14.16 2.06 -25.88
CA ASP A 396 14.21 0.59 -25.85
C ASP A 396 12.81 0.00 -25.73
N TYR A 397 11.97 0.67 -24.96
CA TYR A 397 10.58 0.26 -24.69
C TYR A 397 9.61 1.42 -24.83
N HIS A 398 8.38 1.06 -25.16
CA HIS A 398 7.23 1.95 -25.06
C HIS A 398 6.05 1.23 -24.38
N THR A 399 5.35 1.92 -23.49
CA THR A 399 4.13 1.41 -22.85
C THR A 399 3.03 2.47 -22.88
N ASP A 400 1.80 2.01 -23.01
CA ASP A 400 0.60 2.82 -22.82
C ASP A 400 -0.54 1.93 -22.29
N CYS A 401 -1.55 2.56 -21.66
CA CYS A 401 -2.75 1.91 -21.16
C CYS A 401 -4.01 2.72 -21.44
N ASP A 402 -3.92 3.67 -22.38
CA ASP A 402 -5.01 4.60 -22.65
C ASP A 402 -5.93 4.05 -23.74
N PRO A 403 -7.23 3.82 -23.45
CA PRO A 403 -8.17 3.29 -24.42
C PRO A 403 -8.68 4.32 -25.45
N ARG A 404 -8.25 5.59 -25.36
CA ARG A 404 -8.76 6.66 -26.22
C ARG A 404 -8.08 6.66 -27.59
N GLU A 405 -8.87 6.79 -28.62
CA GLU A 405 -8.44 6.77 -30.02
C GLU A 405 -7.31 7.76 -30.35
N HIS A 406 -7.37 8.99 -29.79
CA HIS A 406 -6.37 10.01 -30.08
C HIS A 406 -4.96 9.60 -29.61
N LYS A 407 -4.83 8.77 -28.60
CA LYS A 407 -3.54 8.23 -28.15
C LYS A 407 -2.92 7.30 -29.18
N ALA A 408 -3.71 6.42 -29.75
CA ALA A 408 -3.27 5.56 -30.84
C ALA A 408 -2.90 6.38 -32.09
N LYS A 409 -3.63 7.47 -32.38
CA LYS A 409 -3.32 8.38 -33.49
C LYS A 409 -1.96 9.07 -33.33
N MET A 410 -1.57 9.40 -32.10
CA MET A 410 -0.30 10.07 -31.78
C MET A 410 0.93 9.18 -31.93
N LEU A 411 0.80 7.85 -31.87
CA LEU A 411 1.92 6.94 -31.95
C LEU A 411 2.35 6.70 -33.41
N HIS A 412 3.64 6.92 -33.70
CA HIS A 412 4.29 6.52 -34.96
C HIS A 412 5.33 5.43 -34.64
N PRO A 413 4.98 4.15 -34.79
CA PRO A 413 5.81 3.04 -34.32
C PRO A 413 7.15 2.93 -35.03
N SER A 414 8.18 2.46 -34.31
CA SER A 414 9.50 2.16 -34.84
C SER A 414 9.85 0.69 -34.61
N HIS A 415 10.41 0.02 -35.61
CA HIS A 415 10.84 -1.38 -35.50
C HIS A 415 12.01 -1.61 -34.51
N LYS A 416 12.64 -0.53 -34.04
CA LYS A 416 13.70 -0.60 -33.04
C LYS A 416 13.18 -0.57 -31.60
N VAL A 417 11.91 -0.30 -31.41
CA VAL A 417 11.27 -0.15 -30.10
C VAL A 417 10.46 -1.41 -29.77
N LYS A 418 10.55 -1.85 -28.51
CA LYS A 418 9.75 -2.96 -27.96
C LYS A 418 8.53 -2.41 -27.27
N TYR A 419 7.35 -2.83 -27.70
CA TYR A 419 6.07 -2.32 -27.21
C TYR A 419 5.51 -3.22 -26.10
N ARG A 420 5.23 -2.63 -24.94
CA ARG A 420 4.68 -3.31 -23.76
C ARG A 420 3.34 -2.68 -23.43
N MET A 421 2.27 -3.20 -24.06
CA MET A 421 0.99 -2.49 -24.19
C MET A 421 -0.10 -3.11 -23.32
N ALA A 422 -0.89 -2.27 -22.65
CA ALA A 422 -2.07 -2.75 -21.94
C ALA A 422 -3.17 -3.21 -22.89
N THR A 423 -3.80 -4.32 -22.56
CA THR A 423 -4.90 -4.89 -23.41
C THR A 423 -6.13 -4.00 -23.50
N CYS A 424 -6.29 -3.02 -22.60
CA CYS A 424 -7.36 -2.02 -22.65
C CYS A 424 -7.09 -0.88 -23.64
N CYS A 425 -5.93 -0.82 -24.29
CA CYS A 425 -5.62 0.18 -25.30
C CYS A 425 -6.57 0.13 -26.49
N HIS A 426 -6.78 1.28 -27.15
CA HIS A 426 -7.63 1.38 -28.33
C HIS A 426 -7.14 0.45 -29.46
N HIS A 427 -8.06 -0.19 -30.20
CA HIS A 427 -7.72 -1.19 -31.22
C HIS A 427 -6.78 -0.68 -32.33
N LEU A 428 -6.79 0.61 -32.64
CA LEU A 428 -5.86 1.20 -33.60
C LEU A 428 -4.38 1.05 -33.21
N PHE A 429 -4.06 0.83 -31.94
CA PHE A 429 -2.70 0.47 -31.55
C PHE A 429 -2.30 -0.88 -32.15
N TRP A 430 -3.20 -1.85 -32.13
CA TRP A 430 -2.94 -3.20 -32.64
C TRP A 430 -2.70 -3.21 -34.15
N GLU A 431 -3.46 -2.45 -34.89
CA GLU A 431 -3.28 -2.27 -36.33
C GLU A 431 -1.90 -1.65 -36.64
N LYS A 432 -1.52 -0.59 -35.92
CA LYS A 432 -0.21 0.05 -36.09
C LYS A 432 0.97 -0.81 -35.67
N LEU A 433 0.77 -1.68 -34.69
CA LEU A 433 1.83 -2.51 -34.09
C LEU A 433 1.93 -3.91 -34.71
N ALA A 434 1.12 -4.27 -35.71
CA ALA A 434 1.03 -5.59 -36.30
C ALA A 434 2.38 -6.22 -36.73
N LYS A 435 3.37 -5.40 -37.08
CA LYS A 435 4.71 -5.84 -37.52
C LYS A 435 5.83 -5.52 -36.51
N HIS A 436 5.48 -5.28 -35.24
CA HIS A 436 6.43 -4.85 -34.23
C HIS A 436 6.57 -5.88 -33.10
N ASP A 437 7.61 -5.73 -32.27
CA ASP A 437 7.81 -6.53 -31.06
C ASP A 437 6.83 -6.06 -29.99
N VAL A 438 5.78 -6.85 -29.74
CA VAL A 438 4.72 -6.55 -28.79
C VAL A 438 4.60 -7.65 -27.75
N GLU A 439 4.59 -7.25 -26.48
CA GLU A 439 4.08 -8.07 -25.38
C GLU A 439 2.97 -7.30 -24.68
N MET A 440 1.97 -8.01 -24.20
CA MET A 440 0.78 -7.43 -23.60
C MET A 440 0.73 -7.64 -22.10
N TRP A 441 -0.03 -6.79 -21.43
CA TRP A 441 -0.35 -6.94 -20.02
C TRP A 441 -1.78 -6.46 -19.74
N HIS A 442 -2.41 -7.03 -18.72
CA HIS A 442 -3.73 -6.58 -18.30
C HIS A 442 -3.64 -5.48 -17.27
N LEU A 443 -4.46 -4.45 -17.44
CA LEU A 443 -4.60 -3.36 -16.49
C LEU A 443 -5.46 -3.81 -15.30
N HIS A 444 -4.91 -3.82 -14.11
CA HIS A 444 -5.70 -3.96 -12.89
C HIS A 444 -6.34 -2.59 -12.56
N ASN A 445 -7.61 -2.44 -12.86
CA ASN A 445 -8.31 -1.16 -12.70
C ASN A 445 -9.53 -1.25 -11.78
N ASP A 446 -10.35 -2.27 -11.97
CA ASP A 446 -11.57 -2.51 -11.21
C ASP A 446 -12.00 -3.98 -11.31
N ILE A 447 -13.04 -4.32 -10.57
CA ILE A 447 -13.57 -5.69 -10.51
C ILE A 447 -14.00 -6.23 -11.87
N HIS A 448 -14.52 -5.40 -12.77
CA HIS A 448 -14.96 -5.86 -14.07
C HIS A 448 -13.79 -6.25 -14.97
N THR A 449 -12.66 -5.56 -14.83
CA THR A 449 -11.42 -5.95 -15.49
C THR A 449 -10.93 -7.30 -14.96
N GLU A 450 -10.96 -7.49 -13.64
CA GLU A 450 -10.57 -8.75 -13.01
C GLU A 450 -11.48 -9.92 -13.42
N GLU A 451 -12.79 -9.71 -13.42
CA GLU A 451 -13.78 -10.70 -13.86
C GLU A 451 -13.55 -11.09 -15.32
N TRP A 452 -13.36 -10.10 -16.20
CA TRP A 452 -13.09 -10.37 -17.60
C TRP A 452 -11.81 -11.19 -17.80
N VAL A 453 -10.71 -10.84 -17.11
CA VAL A 453 -9.43 -11.59 -17.20
C VAL A 453 -9.59 -13.01 -16.68
N ARG A 454 -10.28 -13.18 -15.55
CA ARG A 454 -10.52 -14.50 -14.96
C ARG A 454 -11.29 -15.42 -15.92
N GLU A 455 -12.27 -14.89 -16.64
CA GLU A 455 -13.11 -15.63 -17.56
C GLU A 455 -12.43 -15.88 -18.91
N ASN A 456 -11.68 -14.92 -19.42
CA ASN A 456 -11.21 -14.93 -20.81
C ASN A 456 -9.72 -15.24 -20.96
N ASP A 457 -8.91 -14.98 -19.89
CA ASP A 457 -7.46 -15.16 -19.92
C ASP A 457 -6.92 -15.59 -18.54
N PRO A 458 -7.42 -16.75 -18.04
CA PRO A 458 -7.08 -17.21 -16.69
C PRO A 458 -5.56 -17.47 -16.56
N GLY A 459 -4.97 -16.94 -15.51
CA GLY A 459 -3.53 -17.05 -15.25
C GLY A 459 -2.68 -15.94 -15.84
N ALA A 460 -3.25 -15.01 -16.61
CA ALA A 460 -2.51 -13.83 -17.07
C ALA A 460 -2.30 -12.83 -15.91
N ASN A 461 -1.13 -12.19 -15.91
CA ASN A 461 -0.78 -11.19 -14.90
C ASN A 461 -1.53 -9.87 -15.15
N MET A 462 -2.13 -9.33 -14.09
CA MET A 462 -2.66 -7.97 -14.07
C MET A 462 -1.68 -7.04 -13.36
N LEU A 463 -1.41 -5.88 -13.97
CA LEU A 463 -0.53 -4.88 -13.38
C LEU A 463 -1.34 -3.76 -12.70
N GLY A 464 -1.08 -3.57 -11.43
CA GLY A 464 -1.57 -2.47 -10.63
C GLY A 464 -0.88 -1.15 -10.96
N GLY A 465 -0.95 -0.19 -10.06
CA GLY A 465 -0.26 1.10 -10.16
C GLY A 465 -1.23 2.28 -10.15
N GLY A 466 -0.69 3.48 -10.32
CA GLY A 466 -1.43 4.73 -10.21
C GLY A 466 -2.40 5.01 -11.36
N SER A 467 -3.08 6.13 -11.26
CA SER A 467 -4.15 6.55 -12.18
C SER A 467 -3.67 7.03 -13.55
N THR A 468 -2.36 7.05 -13.79
CA THR A 468 -1.77 7.50 -15.06
C THR A 468 -0.90 6.45 -15.71
N ALA A 469 -0.77 6.50 -17.03
CA ALA A 469 0.14 5.61 -17.76
C ALA A 469 1.62 5.75 -17.28
N GLY A 470 2.02 6.94 -16.85
CA GLY A 470 3.34 7.16 -16.26
C GLY A 470 3.56 6.37 -14.98
N MET A 471 2.55 6.32 -14.10
CA MET A 471 2.61 5.51 -12.88
C MET A 471 2.58 4.00 -13.18
N ARG A 472 1.84 3.57 -14.21
CA ARG A 472 1.83 2.16 -14.66
C ARG A 472 3.16 1.74 -15.25
N ALA A 473 3.92 2.65 -15.84
CA ALA A 473 5.23 2.35 -16.42
C ALA A 473 6.24 1.82 -15.38
N PHE A 474 6.11 2.19 -14.11
CA PHE A 474 6.94 1.60 -13.04
C PHE A 474 6.71 0.10 -12.91
N GLU A 475 5.44 -0.34 -12.89
CA GLU A 475 5.09 -1.76 -12.80
C GLU A 475 5.55 -2.53 -14.04
N VAL A 476 5.37 -1.94 -15.23
CA VAL A 476 5.85 -2.54 -16.49
C VAL A 476 7.37 -2.66 -16.48
N ALA A 477 8.09 -1.64 -16.00
CA ALA A 477 9.55 -1.67 -15.88
C ALA A 477 10.01 -2.71 -14.84
N SER A 478 9.31 -2.81 -13.72
CA SER A 478 9.56 -3.84 -12.71
C SER A 478 9.33 -5.25 -13.25
N MET A 479 8.29 -5.46 -14.07
CA MET A 479 8.07 -6.73 -14.79
C MET A 479 9.25 -7.10 -15.70
N LEU A 480 9.94 -6.10 -16.25
CA LEU A 480 11.15 -6.30 -17.06
C LEU A 480 12.43 -6.51 -16.23
N GLY A 481 12.33 -6.42 -14.88
CA GLY A 481 13.43 -6.67 -13.96
C GLY A 481 14.17 -5.43 -13.47
N TYR A 482 13.66 -4.23 -13.69
CA TYR A 482 14.30 -2.99 -13.24
C TYR A 482 13.77 -2.53 -11.88
N LYS A 483 14.64 -2.03 -11.01
CA LYS A 483 14.30 -1.46 -9.70
C LYS A 483 14.94 -0.09 -9.42
N ARG A 484 15.71 0.45 -10.36
CA ARG A 484 16.31 1.78 -10.27
C ARG A 484 15.78 2.64 -11.41
N PHE A 485 15.29 3.83 -11.10
CA PHE A 485 14.57 4.65 -12.07
C PHE A 485 15.05 6.10 -12.10
N GLU A 486 15.28 6.63 -13.31
CA GLU A 486 15.34 8.07 -13.56
C GLU A 486 14.08 8.52 -14.32
N ILE A 487 13.34 9.47 -13.75
CA ILE A 487 12.01 9.86 -14.24
C ILE A 487 12.10 11.24 -14.90
N HIS A 488 11.64 11.34 -16.13
CA HIS A 488 11.61 12.58 -16.90
C HIS A 488 10.19 12.90 -17.37
N GLY A 489 9.80 14.20 -17.30
CA GLY A 489 8.51 14.65 -17.82
C GLY A 489 7.27 14.13 -17.07
N MET A 490 7.40 13.65 -15.84
CA MET A 490 6.27 13.29 -14.97
C MET A 490 5.89 14.48 -14.09
N ASP A 491 5.46 15.56 -14.70
CA ASP A 491 5.34 16.86 -14.04
C ASP A 491 4.06 17.03 -13.23
N SER A 492 2.97 16.40 -13.64
CA SER A 492 1.61 16.60 -13.09
C SER A 492 1.22 18.09 -13.01
N SER A 493 1.80 18.92 -13.84
CA SER A 493 1.53 20.37 -13.94
C SER A 493 1.79 20.88 -15.35
N TYR A 494 1.27 22.06 -15.62
CA TYR A 494 1.42 22.80 -16.87
C TYR A 494 2.46 23.89 -16.71
N GLU A 495 3.23 24.19 -17.76
CA GLU A 495 4.12 25.34 -17.77
C GLU A 495 3.32 26.63 -17.96
N SER A 496 2.27 26.60 -18.81
CA SER A 496 1.28 27.66 -18.97
C SER A 496 -0.10 27.07 -19.34
N ALA A 497 -1.10 27.90 -19.57
CA ALA A 497 -2.40 27.45 -20.06
C ALA A 497 -2.29 26.77 -21.44
N GLU A 498 -1.33 27.20 -22.25
CA GLU A 498 -1.08 26.71 -23.61
C GLU A 498 -0.08 25.54 -23.62
N VAL A 499 0.93 25.57 -22.73
CA VAL A 499 2.01 24.57 -22.69
C VAL A 499 1.74 23.53 -21.61
N ARG A 500 1.07 22.45 -22.01
CA ARG A 500 0.63 21.36 -21.12
C ARG A 500 1.45 20.08 -21.27
N HIS A 501 2.12 19.94 -22.40
CA HIS A 501 2.96 18.80 -22.74
C HIS A 501 4.26 19.25 -23.39
N ALA A 502 5.20 18.35 -23.51
CA ALA A 502 6.49 18.64 -24.16
C ALA A 502 6.37 18.95 -25.67
N GLY A 503 5.22 18.66 -26.26
CA GLY A 503 4.93 18.94 -27.67
C GLY A 503 3.42 18.84 -27.95
N PRO A 504 3.00 18.75 -29.23
CA PRO A 504 1.60 18.67 -29.61
C PRO A 504 0.87 17.52 -28.95
N HIS A 505 -0.36 17.78 -28.50
CA HIS A 505 -1.23 16.79 -27.87
C HIS A 505 -2.69 16.97 -28.32
N LEU A 506 -3.36 15.87 -28.67
CA LEU A 506 -4.71 15.89 -29.20
C LEU A 506 -5.82 15.81 -28.14
N GLY A 507 -5.46 15.74 -26.85
CA GLY A 507 -6.41 15.65 -25.74
C GLY A 507 -7.17 16.96 -25.49
N LYS A 508 -8.39 16.83 -24.96
CA LYS A 508 -9.22 17.98 -24.58
C LYS A 508 -8.62 18.75 -23.37
N LEU A 509 -8.95 20.04 -23.32
CA LEU A 509 -8.64 20.89 -22.17
C LEU A 509 -9.35 20.36 -20.91
N GLN A 510 -8.61 20.29 -19.81
CA GLN A 510 -9.15 19.97 -18.49
C GLN A 510 -9.28 21.26 -17.65
N ASN A 511 -10.12 21.22 -16.62
CA ASN A 511 -10.20 22.31 -15.65
C ASN A 511 -8.83 22.56 -15.02
N VAL A 512 -8.40 23.82 -14.99
CA VAL A 512 -7.13 24.21 -14.37
C VAL A 512 -7.38 24.60 -12.93
N VAL A 513 -6.56 24.06 -12.03
CA VAL A 513 -6.47 24.42 -10.62
C VAL A 513 -5.07 24.90 -10.30
N GLU A 514 -4.94 25.75 -9.28
CA GLU A 514 -3.65 26.20 -8.78
C GLU A 514 -3.31 25.51 -7.46
N VAL A 515 -2.08 25.04 -7.34
CA VAL A 515 -1.60 24.29 -6.17
C VAL A 515 -0.32 24.95 -5.67
N ASN A 516 -0.27 25.26 -4.37
CA ASN A 516 0.94 25.77 -3.73
C ASN A 516 1.70 24.65 -3.03
N VAL A 517 3.00 24.56 -3.28
CA VAL A 517 3.92 23.66 -2.57
C VAL A 517 5.16 24.48 -2.18
N ASP A 518 5.40 24.63 -0.88
CA ASP A 518 6.52 25.38 -0.31
C ASP A 518 6.67 26.82 -0.89
N GLY A 519 5.55 27.51 -1.10
CA GLY A 519 5.53 28.87 -1.65
C GLY A 519 5.52 28.95 -3.19
N TYR A 520 5.73 27.84 -3.89
CA TYR A 520 5.69 27.79 -5.36
C TYR A 520 4.30 27.41 -5.87
N TRP A 521 3.77 28.15 -6.83
CA TRP A 521 2.47 27.90 -7.43
C TRP A 521 2.57 27.10 -8.73
N PHE A 522 1.76 26.06 -8.84
CA PHE A 522 1.68 25.19 -10.01
C PHE A 522 0.28 25.21 -10.60
N LYS A 523 0.18 25.36 -11.91
CA LYS A 523 -1.07 25.13 -12.66
C LYS A 523 -1.19 23.66 -12.98
N SER A 524 -2.32 23.04 -12.65
CA SER A 524 -2.54 21.62 -12.82
C SER A 524 -4.02 21.33 -13.14
N SER A 525 -4.42 20.06 -13.19
CA SER A 525 -5.82 19.66 -13.14
C SER A 525 -6.07 18.83 -11.87
N PRO A 526 -7.31 18.73 -11.38
CA PRO A 526 -7.62 17.91 -10.21
C PRO A 526 -7.07 16.49 -10.33
N GLN A 527 -7.20 15.86 -11.50
CA GLN A 527 -6.68 14.52 -11.76
C GLN A 527 -5.16 14.43 -11.68
N MET A 528 -4.45 15.45 -12.19
CA MET A 528 -2.99 15.47 -12.11
C MET A 528 -2.48 15.76 -10.70
N VAL A 529 -3.23 16.53 -9.91
CA VAL A 529 -2.92 16.74 -8.48
C VAL A 529 -3.01 15.41 -7.73
N GLU A 530 -4.07 14.65 -7.97
CA GLU A 530 -4.19 13.30 -7.37
C GLU A 530 -3.07 12.37 -7.85
N ALA A 531 -2.72 12.37 -9.13
CA ALA A 531 -1.59 11.60 -9.64
C ALA A 531 -0.25 11.98 -8.99
N ALA A 532 -0.01 13.26 -8.69
CA ALA A 532 1.18 13.69 -7.96
C ALA A 532 1.20 13.18 -6.50
N LYS A 533 0.02 13.12 -5.84
CA LYS A 533 -0.11 12.50 -4.51
C LYS A 533 0.13 11.00 -4.54
N GLU A 534 -0.33 10.32 -5.59
CA GLU A 534 -0.08 8.89 -5.79
C GLU A 534 1.43 8.58 -5.89
N VAL A 535 2.23 9.47 -6.51
CA VAL A 535 3.69 9.33 -6.54
C VAL A 535 4.28 9.32 -5.13
N ILE A 536 3.78 10.17 -4.22
CA ILE A 536 4.24 10.18 -2.83
C ILE A 536 3.88 8.87 -2.13
N SER A 537 2.65 8.39 -2.32
CA SER A 537 2.22 7.09 -1.80
C SER A 537 3.09 5.94 -2.35
N PHE A 538 3.43 5.99 -3.63
CA PHE A 538 4.32 5.05 -4.26
C PHE A 538 5.71 5.05 -3.59
N LEU A 539 6.34 6.22 -3.42
CA LEU A 539 7.65 6.36 -2.78
C LEU A 539 7.68 5.87 -1.32
N GLN A 540 6.57 5.96 -0.62
CA GLN A 540 6.46 5.47 0.76
C GLN A 540 6.46 3.93 0.84
N ASN A 541 6.04 3.28 -0.23
CA ASN A 541 5.76 1.85 -0.25
C ASN A 541 6.71 1.06 -1.17
N TYR A 542 7.51 1.72 -1.99
CA TYR A 542 8.44 1.06 -2.91
C TYR A 542 9.87 1.13 -2.41
N ASP A 543 10.49 -0.04 -2.25
CA ASP A 543 11.93 -0.14 -2.04
C ASP A 543 12.66 -0.08 -3.40
N CYS A 544 12.73 1.12 -3.96
CA CYS A 544 13.43 1.36 -5.21
C CYS A 544 14.18 2.69 -5.17
N GLU A 545 15.27 2.76 -5.91
CA GLU A 545 16.01 4.01 -6.10
C GLU A 545 15.34 4.82 -7.22
N ILE A 546 14.74 5.96 -6.88
CA ILE A 546 14.07 6.83 -7.86
C ILE A 546 14.65 8.23 -7.82
N LYS A 547 15.01 8.74 -8.99
CA LYS A 547 15.42 10.12 -9.20
C LYS A 547 14.47 10.81 -10.17
N PHE A 548 13.87 11.92 -9.76
CA PHE A 548 13.02 12.75 -10.61
C PHE A 548 13.80 13.91 -11.23
N HIS A 549 13.61 14.09 -12.53
CA HIS A 549 14.15 15.22 -13.29
C HIS A 549 13.03 16.16 -13.72
N GLY A 550 13.27 17.47 -13.64
CA GLY A 550 12.30 18.50 -14.02
C GLY A 550 11.85 19.35 -12.83
N THR A 551 10.88 20.23 -13.09
CA THR A 551 10.45 21.28 -12.15
C THR A 551 8.93 21.37 -11.97
N GLY A 552 8.21 20.29 -12.23
CA GLY A 552 6.75 20.24 -12.12
C GLY A 552 6.23 20.04 -10.69
N LEU A 553 4.91 19.94 -10.54
CA LEU A 553 4.23 19.71 -9.27
C LEU A 553 4.70 18.40 -8.60
N THR A 554 4.82 17.31 -9.37
CA THR A 554 5.30 16.03 -8.84
C THR A 554 6.66 16.17 -8.20
N GLN A 555 7.63 16.81 -8.88
CA GLN A 555 8.97 17.00 -8.36
C GLN A 555 8.99 17.87 -7.11
N ALA A 556 8.20 18.95 -7.08
CA ALA A 556 8.08 19.80 -5.91
C ALA A 556 7.50 19.04 -4.69
N MET A 557 6.44 18.25 -4.92
CA MET A 557 5.83 17.43 -3.85
C MET A 557 6.79 16.35 -3.35
N VAL A 558 7.52 15.68 -4.25
CA VAL A 558 8.54 14.69 -3.87
C VAL A 558 9.65 15.33 -3.04
N GLN A 559 10.17 16.49 -3.45
CA GLN A 559 11.19 17.22 -2.68
C GLN A 559 10.67 17.67 -1.32
N HIS A 560 9.43 18.20 -1.25
CA HIS A 560 8.79 18.54 0.01
C HIS A 560 8.68 17.33 0.94
N PHE A 561 8.23 16.19 0.41
CA PHE A 561 8.13 14.94 1.15
C PHE A 561 9.50 14.47 1.68
N LEU A 562 10.53 14.44 0.82
CA LEU A 562 11.87 13.98 1.20
C LEU A 562 12.50 14.87 2.28
N ARG A 563 12.37 16.21 2.16
CA ARG A 563 12.86 17.15 3.19
C ARG A 563 12.19 16.93 4.55
N ARG A 564 10.92 16.55 4.56
CA ARG A 564 10.12 16.46 5.79
C ARG A 564 10.21 15.10 6.47
N PHE A 565 10.49 14.04 5.72
CA PHE A 565 10.39 12.66 6.19
C PHE A 565 11.68 11.83 6.01
N CYS A 566 12.67 12.32 5.27
CA CYS A 566 13.96 11.66 5.09
C CYS A 566 15.10 12.53 5.59
N VAL A 567 15.87 12.03 6.55
CA VAL A 567 17.10 12.68 7.09
C VAL A 567 18.27 12.50 6.11
N ILE A 568 18.05 12.61 4.81
CA ILE A 568 19.11 12.50 3.81
C ILE A 568 19.40 13.90 3.26
N PRO A 569 20.66 14.39 3.34
CA PRO A 569 21.01 15.63 2.68
C PRO A 569 20.87 15.47 1.16
N ILE A 570 19.96 16.24 0.57
CA ILE A 570 19.78 16.27 -0.88
C ILE A 570 20.90 17.08 -1.49
N PRO A 571 21.74 16.51 -2.40
CA PRO A 571 22.76 17.30 -3.07
C PRO A 571 22.11 18.36 -3.99
N GLU A 572 22.49 19.60 -3.80
CA GLU A 572 22.53 20.78 -4.70
C GLU A 572 21.63 20.88 -5.96
N GLN A 573 20.45 20.34 -6.02
CA GLN A 573 19.55 20.56 -7.19
C GLN A 573 18.64 21.80 -7.07
N VAL A 574 18.74 22.56 -5.98
CA VAL A 574 17.90 23.76 -5.74
C VAL A 574 18.42 25.01 -6.48
N ASN A 575 19.68 25.00 -6.92
CA ASN A 575 20.33 26.24 -7.44
C ASN A 575 20.05 26.58 -8.92
N GLU A 576 19.37 25.75 -9.69
CA GLU A 576 19.11 26.11 -11.10
C GLU A 576 17.93 27.09 -11.27
N ARG A 577 17.00 27.14 -10.32
CA ARG A 577 15.90 28.14 -10.39
C ARG A 577 16.28 29.53 -9.91
N GLU A 578 17.17 29.64 -8.93
CA GLU A 578 17.67 30.94 -8.47
C GLU A 578 18.57 31.60 -9.51
N ARG A 579 19.27 30.83 -10.36
CA ARG A 579 20.06 31.34 -11.46
C ARG A 579 19.26 31.73 -12.71
N ALA A 580 18.01 31.28 -12.83
CA ALA A 580 17.13 31.61 -13.95
C ALA A 580 16.25 32.83 -13.68
N ILE A 581 16.28 33.39 -12.47
CA ILE A 581 15.53 34.58 -12.05
C ILE A 581 16.48 35.79 -11.82
N ALA A 582 17.79 35.58 -11.79
CA ALA A 582 18.82 36.62 -11.85
C ALA A 582 19.39 36.75 -13.28
#